data_92ef06a24bcca570cf88f22aa9530e9a
#
_entry.id   92ef06a24bcca570cf88f22aa9530e9a
#
_cell.length_a   1.000
_cell.length_b   1.000
_cell.length_c   1.000
_cell.angle_alpha   90.00
_cell.angle_beta   90.00
_cell.angle_gamma   90.00
#
_symmetry.space_group_name_H-M   'P 1'
#
loop_
_entity.id
_entity.type
_entity.pdbx_description
1 polymer ?
#
loop_
_entity_poly.entity_id
_entity_poly.type
_entity_poly.pdbx_seq_one_letter_code
_entity_poly.pdbx_strand_id
1 'polypeptide(L)'
;MSENYFKTLYDVNVKKKVKKKNNLNYLSWSAAWAEVKKIYPDATYHIYERETPEGLVINYFTDGKTCWVKTGVTINGIEHIEDLPVMDFKNQSIKLESVTSSDVNKAIQRSLTKACARHGLGLYIYEGEDLPEAEGEKQKELEEKLASQKNTLIEMMGDIISDGANKDDVYAIIAKYNGGKKNPTSIDSIEVCEKAIADIKKKYKEKK
;
A
#
# COMPACT_ATOMS: atom_id res chain seq x y z
N MET A 1 26.91 -11.31 -21.30
CA MET A 1 26.17 -10.13 -20.81
C MET A 1 25.77 -10.45 -19.38
N SER A 2 26.21 -9.67 -18.40
CA SER A 2 25.79 -9.88 -17.00
C SER A 2 24.27 -9.67 -16.94
N GLU A 3 23.56 -10.66 -16.40
CA GLU A 3 22.13 -10.59 -16.18
C GLU A 3 21.83 -9.38 -15.28
N ASN A 4 20.87 -8.55 -15.69
CA ASN A 4 20.50 -7.37 -14.90
C ASN A 4 19.72 -7.83 -13.64
N TYR A 5 20.44 -8.01 -12.53
CA TYR A 5 19.89 -8.52 -11.28
C TYR A 5 18.70 -7.70 -10.76
N PHE A 6 18.71 -6.38 -10.98
CA PHE A 6 17.60 -5.51 -10.62
C PHE A 6 16.33 -5.89 -11.39
N LYS A 7 16.46 -6.09 -12.71
CA LYS A 7 15.32 -6.50 -13.54
C LYS A 7 14.75 -7.85 -13.09
N THR A 8 15.61 -8.78 -12.73
CA THR A 8 15.19 -10.10 -12.23
C THR A 8 14.30 -10.00 -11.00
N LEU A 9 14.64 -9.13 -10.05
CA LEU A 9 13.80 -8.89 -8.85
C LEU A 9 12.58 -8.02 -9.16
N TYR A 10 12.71 -7.04 -10.05
CA TYR A 10 11.61 -6.14 -10.43
C TYR A 10 10.46 -6.90 -11.12
N ASP A 11 10.80 -7.91 -11.93
CA ASP A 11 9.81 -8.73 -12.63
C ASP A 11 9.09 -9.74 -11.71
N VAL A 12 9.53 -9.90 -10.44
CA VAL A 12 8.87 -10.77 -9.48
C VAL A 12 7.49 -10.23 -9.10
N ASN A 13 6.46 -10.99 -9.39
CA ASN A 13 5.10 -10.60 -9.06
C ASN A 13 4.76 -10.92 -7.59
N VAL A 14 4.81 -9.91 -6.73
CA VAL A 14 4.45 -10.03 -5.32
C VAL A 14 3.01 -9.57 -5.01
N LYS A 15 2.20 -9.20 -6.02
CA LYS A 15 0.83 -8.66 -5.84
C LYS A 15 -0.05 -9.52 -4.94
N LYS A 16 0.04 -10.85 -5.04
CA LYS A 16 -0.73 -11.79 -4.19
C LYS A 16 -0.28 -11.80 -2.72
N LYS A 17 0.90 -11.24 -2.41
CA LYS A 17 1.48 -11.21 -1.06
C LYS A 17 1.35 -9.83 -0.41
N VAL A 18 0.95 -8.83 -1.18
CA VAL A 18 0.68 -7.47 -0.71
C VAL A 18 -0.62 -7.45 0.07
N LYS A 19 -0.58 -6.87 1.26
CA LYS A 19 -1.76 -6.61 2.10
C LYS A 19 -2.02 -5.11 2.13
N LYS A 20 -3.28 -4.71 2.15
CA LYS A 20 -3.67 -3.31 2.41
C LYS A 20 -3.82 -3.09 3.90
N LYS A 21 -3.22 -2.02 4.41
CA LYS A 21 -3.39 -1.53 5.77
C LYS A 21 -3.42 0.00 5.72
N ASN A 22 -4.50 0.62 6.19
CA ASN A 22 -4.70 2.09 6.16
C ASN A 22 -4.45 2.69 4.76
N ASN A 23 -5.04 2.11 3.72
CA ASN A 23 -4.86 2.47 2.31
C ASN A 23 -3.43 2.37 1.75
N LEU A 24 -2.45 1.92 2.54
CA LEU A 24 -1.10 1.66 2.07
C LEU A 24 -0.94 0.18 1.70
N ASN A 25 -0.26 -0.06 0.61
CA ASN A 25 0.15 -1.39 0.23
C ASN A 25 1.31 -1.83 1.13
N TYR A 26 1.26 -3.05 1.62
CA TYR A 26 2.24 -3.59 2.55
C TYR A 26 2.71 -4.97 2.12
N LEU A 27 4.00 -5.12 1.86
CA LEU A 27 4.66 -6.41 1.71
C LEU A 27 5.33 -6.76 3.04
N SER A 28 5.05 -7.94 3.62
CA SER A 28 5.71 -8.34 4.86
C SER A 28 7.20 -8.61 4.63
N TRP A 29 8.03 -8.31 5.65
CA TRP A 29 9.47 -8.56 5.57
C TRP A 29 9.80 -10.03 5.25
N SER A 30 9.03 -10.98 5.82
CA SER A 30 9.22 -12.40 5.59
C SER A 30 8.90 -12.80 4.14
N ALA A 31 7.86 -12.20 3.54
CA ALA A 31 7.54 -12.43 2.14
C ALA A 31 8.61 -11.82 1.22
N ALA A 32 9.06 -10.60 1.50
CA ALA A 32 10.13 -9.95 0.73
C ALA A 32 11.42 -10.77 0.79
N TRP A 33 11.86 -11.12 2.00
CA TRP A 33 13.07 -11.89 2.22
C TRP A 33 13.02 -13.27 1.57
N ALA A 34 11.89 -13.96 1.66
CA ALA A 34 11.72 -15.26 1.02
C ALA A 34 11.86 -15.19 -0.50
N GLU A 35 11.32 -14.14 -1.16
CA GLU A 35 11.47 -13.97 -2.61
C GLU A 35 12.92 -13.64 -2.99
N VAL A 36 13.61 -12.78 -2.22
CA VAL A 36 15.03 -12.50 -2.44
C VAL A 36 15.84 -13.78 -2.33
N LYS A 37 15.67 -14.55 -1.25
CA LYS A 37 16.48 -15.78 -0.99
C LYS A 37 16.20 -16.91 -1.98
N LYS A 38 15.05 -16.95 -2.62
CA LYS A 38 14.77 -17.92 -3.70
C LYS A 38 15.62 -17.68 -4.94
N ILE A 39 15.90 -16.43 -5.26
CA ILE A 39 16.64 -16.02 -6.47
C ILE A 39 18.11 -15.83 -6.15
N TYR A 40 18.42 -15.24 -4.99
CA TYR A 40 19.76 -14.94 -4.51
C TYR A 40 19.99 -15.60 -3.14
N PRO A 41 20.33 -16.90 -3.10
CA PRO A 41 20.54 -17.64 -1.84
C PRO A 41 21.61 -17.02 -0.95
N ASP A 42 22.61 -16.35 -1.53
CA ASP A 42 23.73 -15.73 -0.83
C ASP A 42 23.44 -14.30 -0.34
N ALA A 43 22.22 -13.78 -0.63
CA ALA A 43 21.84 -12.47 -0.14
C ALA A 43 21.91 -12.42 1.40
N THR A 44 22.42 -11.32 1.92
CA THR A 44 22.53 -11.05 3.35
C THR A 44 21.85 -9.74 3.72
N TYR A 45 21.58 -9.55 5.00
CA TYR A 45 21.13 -8.26 5.51
C TYR A 45 21.98 -7.82 6.70
N HIS A 46 21.98 -6.53 6.95
CA HIS A 46 22.65 -5.91 8.08
C HIS A 46 21.69 -4.97 8.82
N ILE A 47 21.71 -5.03 10.15
CA ILE A 47 21.06 -4.06 11.03
C ILE A 47 22.19 -3.24 11.65
N TYR A 48 22.21 -1.96 11.32
CA TYR A 48 23.24 -1.06 11.82
C TYR A 48 22.99 -0.72 13.29
N GLU A 49 24.06 -0.76 14.05
CA GLU A 49 24.07 -0.51 15.49
C GLU A 49 24.99 0.66 15.81
N ARG A 50 24.79 1.25 16.96
CA ARG A 50 25.71 2.24 17.53
C ARG A 50 25.90 1.99 19.02
N GLU A 51 27.05 2.37 19.52
CA GLU A 51 27.35 2.40 20.96
C GLU A 51 26.93 3.75 21.54
N THR A 52 26.27 3.73 22.70
CA THR A 52 25.96 4.93 23.48
C THR A 52 27.15 5.34 24.32
N PRO A 53 27.21 6.60 24.85
CA PRO A 53 28.26 7.02 25.75
C PRO A 53 28.43 6.13 26.99
N GLU A 54 27.35 5.45 27.41
CA GLU A 54 27.33 4.53 28.55
C GLU A 54 27.77 3.09 28.18
N GLY A 55 28.20 2.86 26.90
CA GLY A 55 28.67 1.57 26.42
C GLY A 55 27.57 0.58 26.04
N LEU A 56 26.31 1.03 25.87
CA LEU A 56 25.22 0.17 25.41
C LEU A 56 25.18 0.14 23.90
N VAL A 57 25.06 -1.05 23.32
CA VAL A 57 24.85 -1.24 21.88
C VAL A 57 23.35 -1.17 21.62
N ILE A 58 22.94 -0.25 20.75
CA ILE A 58 21.55 -0.04 20.35
C ILE A 58 21.41 -0.02 18.83
N ASN A 59 20.27 -0.45 18.33
CA ASN A 59 19.98 -0.62 16.90
C ASN A 59 19.07 0.48 16.33
N TYR A 60 19.16 1.68 16.89
CA TYR A 60 18.53 2.88 16.38
C TYR A 60 19.45 4.09 16.52
N PHE A 61 19.19 5.10 15.70
CA PHE A 61 19.89 6.39 15.67
C PHE A 61 18.90 7.49 16.10
N THR A 62 19.40 8.62 16.60
CA THR A 62 18.54 9.69 17.10
C THR A 62 19.15 11.07 16.90
N ASP A 63 18.29 12.06 16.70
CA ASP A 63 18.58 13.49 16.71
C ASP A 63 18.31 14.14 18.10
N GLY A 64 17.99 13.33 19.11
CA GLY A 64 17.62 13.76 20.45
C GLY A 64 16.13 14.06 20.62
N LYS A 65 15.32 14.08 19.57
CA LYS A 65 13.86 14.31 19.57
C LYS A 65 13.08 13.09 19.12
N THR A 66 13.54 12.48 18.05
CA THR A 66 12.98 11.28 17.42
C THR A 66 14.09 10.27 17.17
N CYS A 67 13.76 9.13 16.59
CA CYS A 67 14.76 8.15 16.19
C CYS A 67 14.40 7.45 14.89
N TRP A 68 15.40 6.83 14.27
CA TRP A 68 15.26 6.03 13.07
C TRP A 68 16.13 4.79 13.16
N VAL A 69 15.82 3.80 12.37
CA VAL A 69 16.64 2.60 12.18
C VAL A 69 17.38 2.69 10.86
N LYS A 70 18.50 2.01 10.76
CA LYS A 70 19.29 1.89 9.54
C LYS A 70 19.53 0.43 9.25
N THR A 71 19.16 -0.03 8.05
CA THR A 71 19.36 -1.41 7.62
C THR A 71 19.95 -1.46 6.22
N GLY A 72 20.61 -2.56 5.90
CA GLY A 72 21.15 -2.83 4.56
C GLY A 72 20.75 -4.22 4.08
N VAL A 73 20.56 -4.37 2.78
CA VAL A 73 20.45 -5.66 2.10
C VAL A 73 21.50 -5.73 1.03
N THR A 74 22.27 -6.83 1.02
CA THR A 74 23.34 -7.06 0.06
C THR A 74 22.97 -8.21 -0.88
N ILE A 75 22.99 -7.93 -2.19
CA ILE A 75 22.78 -8.90 -3.26
C ILE A 75 23.91 -8.75 -4.28
N ASN A 76 24.57 -9.85 -4.64
CA ASN A 76 25.69 -9.84 -5.59
C ASN A 76 26.81 -8.84 -5.21
N GLY A 77 27.06 -8.66 -3.90
CA GLY A 77 28.07 -7.73 -3.38
C GLY A 77 27.64 -6.25 -3.40
N ILE A 78 26.45 -5.93 -3.86
CA ILE A 78 25.89 -4.57 -3.84
C ILE A 78 25.00 -4.44 -2.61
N GLU A 79 25.29 -3.49 -1.72
CA GLU A 79 24.46 -3.17 -0.59
C GLU A 79 23.57 -1.96 -0.89
N HIS A 80 22.26 -2.10 -0.65
CA HIS A 80 21.34 -0.98 -0.58
C HIS A 80 20.90 -0.74 0.86
N ILE A 81 21.12 0.49 1.31
CA ILE A 81 20.83 0.93 2.67
C ILE A 81 19.51 1.68 2.68
N GLU A 82 18.75 1.50 3.75
CA GLU A 82 17.50 2.21 4.03
C GLU A 82 17.54 2.76 5.45
N ASP A 83 17.26 4.06 5.57
CA ASP A 83 17.01 4.73 6.84
C ASP A 83 15.50 4.93 6.99
N LEU A 84 14.90 4.47 8.09
CA LEU A 84 13.46 4.56 8.31
C LEU A 84 13.14 5.14 9.70
N PRO A 85 12.38 6.24 9.79
CA PRO A 85 11.92 6.77 11.07
C PRO A 85 11.10 5.74 11.85
N VAL A 86 11.22 5.76 13.18
CA VAL A 86 10.34 5.00 14.07
C VAL A 86 9.03 5.78 14.20
N MET A 87 7.94 5.20 13.69
CA MET A 87 6.66 5.88 13.50
C MET A 87 5.52 5.14 14.19
N ASP A 88 4.51 5.89 14.57
CA ASP A 88 3.23 5.39 15.08
C ASP A 88 2.33 4.82 13.94
N PHE A 89 1.09 4.45 14.30
CA PHE A 89 0.12 3.90 13.35
C PHE A 89 -0.43 4.94 12.35
N LYS A 90 -0.17 6.23 12.58
CA LYS A 90 -0.52 7.35 11.69
C LYS A 90 0.65 7.76 10.79
N ASN A 91 1.75 7.01 10.80
CA ASN A 91 3.02 7.31 10.14
C ASN A 91 3.68 8.63 10.63
N GLN A 92 3.42 9.04 11.87
CA GLN A 92 4.09 10.17 12.49
C GLN A 92 5.26 9.66 13.35
N SER A 93 6.40 10.37 13.32
CA SER A 93 7.56 10.04 14.13
C SER A 93 7.21 10.04 15.63
N ILE A 94 7.59 8.98 16.33
CA ILE A 94 7.38 8.86 17.78
C ILE A 94 8.47 9.66 18.49
N LYS A 95 8.09 10.41 19.53
CA LYS A 95 9.06 11.10 20.40
C LYS A 95 9.99 10.07 21.04
N LEU A 96 11.29 10.38 21.10
CA LEU A 96 12.33 9.47 21.60
C LEU A 96 11.99 8.88 22.97
N GLU A 97 11.49 9.68 23.90
CA GLU A 97 11.09 9.28 25.25
C GLU A 97 9.94 8.25 25.30
N SER A 98 9.17 8.14 24.21
CA SER A 98 8.01 7.25 24.11
C SER A 98 8.28 6.02 23.24
N VAL A 99 9.47 5.92 22.65
CA VAL A 99 9.83 4.79 21.77
C VAL A 99 10.04 3.52 22.57
N THR A 100 9.44 2.44 22.13
CA THR A 100 9.62 1.11 22.71
C THR A 100 10.48 0.22 21.81
N SER A 101 11.07 -0.84 22.38
CA SER A 101 11.78 -1.85 21.59
C SER A 101 10.89 -2.53 20.53
N SER A 102 9.59 -2.63 20.78
CA SER A 102 8.61 -3.14 19.81
C SER A 102 8.48 -2.20 18.60
N ASP A 103 8.51 -0.90 18.81
CA ASP A 103 8.41 0.09 17.73
C ASP A 103 9.68 0.10 16.89
N VAL A 104 10.86 0.03 17.54
CA VAL A 104 12.15 -0.13 16.87
C VAL A 104 12.17 -1.40 16.01
N ASN A 105 11.76 -2.55 16.56
CA ASN A 105 11.72 -3.80 15.82
C ASN A 105 10.78 -3.75 14.60
N LYS A 106 9.59 -3.12 14.74
CA LYS A 106 8.69 -2.90 13.60
C LYS A 106 9.33 -2.02 12.52
N ALA A 107 10.04 -0.97 12.92
CA ALA A 107 10.74 -0.10 11.99
C ALA A 107 11.87 -0.85 11.27
N ILE A 108 12.67 -1.66 11.96
CA ILE A 108 13.70 -2.51 11.36
C ILE A 108 13.12 -3.41 10.27
N GLN A 109 12.00 -4.08 10.54
CA GLN A 109 11.37 -4.98 9.59
C GLN A 109 10.84 -4.26 8.35
N ARG A 110 10.26 -3.07 8.53
CA ARG A 110 9.83 -2.22 7.41
C ARG A 110 11.02 -1.70 6.60
N SER A 111 12.09 -1.29 7.28
CA SER A 111 13.34 -0.82 6.66
C SER A 111 13.97 -1.91 5.80
N LEU A 112 14.09 -3.13 6.30
CA LEU A 112 14.59 -4.29 5.53
C LEU A 112 13.74 -4.57 4.28
N THR A 113 12.42 -4.43 4.38
CA THR A 113 11.53 -4.61 3.20
C THR A 113 11.78 -3.53 2.15
N LYS A 114 11.96 -2.27 2.56
CA LYS A 114 12.31 -1.17 1.64
C LYS A 114 13.71 -1.34 1.05
N ALA A 115 14.67 -1.81 1.82
CA ALA A 115 16.00 -2.15 1.31
C ALA A 115 15.94 -3.25 0.22
N CYS A 116 15.08 -4.28 0.39
CA CYS A 116 14.81 -5.25 -0.68
C CYS A 116 14.17 -4.59 -1.92
N ALA A 117 13.29 -3.62 -1.73
CA ALA A 117 12.67 -2.90 -2.85
C ALA A 117 13.68 -2.06 -3.64
N ARG A 118 14.71 -1.50 -2.99
CA ARG A 118 15.81 -0.80 -3.70
C ARG A 118 16.58 -1.72 -4.65
N HIS A 119 16.56 -3.02 -4.44
CA HIS A 119 17.07 -4.02 -5.38
C HIS A 119 16.07 -4.40 -6.48
N GLY A 120 14.88 -3.80 -6.50
CA GLY A 120 13.83 -4.02 -7.50
C GLY A 120 12.60 -4.76 -6.98
N LEU A 121 12.71 -5.57 -5.92
CA LEU A 121 11.62 -6.44 -5.47
C LEU A 121 10.39 -5.65 -5.00
N GLY A 122 9.31 -5.70 -5.79
CA GLY A 122 8.06 -5.04 -5.43
C GLY A 122 8.17 -3.51 -5.33
N LEU A 123 9.13 -2.88 -6.00
CA LEU A 123 9.37 -1.44 -5.95
C LEU A 123 8.10 -0.64 -6.28
N TYR A 124 7.28 -1.13 -7.20
CA TYR A 124 6.00 -0.53 -7.58
C TYR A 124 4.98 -0.41 -6.43
N ILE A 125 5.19 -1.11 -5.30
CA ILE A 125 4.33 -1.01 -4.12
C ILE A 125 4.46 0.37 -3.47
N TYR A 126 5.65 0.96 -3.59
CA TYR A 126 6.02 2.24 -2.98
C TYR A 126 5.83 3.44 -3.92
N GLU A 127 5.37 3.20 -5.16
CA GLU A 127 5.00 4.28 -6.08
C GLU A 127 3.91 5.15 -5.43
N GLY A 128 4.18 6.44 -5.29
CA GLY A 128 3.29 7.41 -4.66
C GLY A 128 3.50 7.63 -3.16
N GLU A 129 4.38 6.91 -2.46
CA GLU A 129 4.71 7.21 -1.05
C GLU A 129 5.44 8.56 -0.88
N ASP A 130 6.17 9.00 -1.90
CA ASP A 130 6.95 10.25 -1.89
C ASP A 130 6.21 11.43 -2.56
N LEU A 131 4.91 11.29 -2.82
CA LEU A 131 4.12 12.40 -3.35
C LEU A 131 4.02 13.52 -2.30
N PRO A 132 4.10 14.80 -2.71
CA PRO A 132 3.86 15.92 -1.80
C PRO A 132 2.55 15.75 -1.03
N GLU A 133 2.54 16.12 0.26
CA GLU A 133 1.36 15.95 1.15
C GLU A 133 0.04 16.41 0.51
N ALA A 134 0.09 17.53 -0.24
CA ALA A 134 -1.06 18.07 -0.96
C ALA A 134 -1.60 17.15 -2.09
N GLU A 135 -0.73 16.37 -2.74
CA GLU A 135 -1.16 15.38 -3.75
C GLU A 135 -1.65 14.10 -3.12
N GLY A 136 -1.00 13.67 -2.01
CA GLY A 136 -1.45 12.53 -1.22
C GLY A 136 -2.82 12.75 -0.57
N GLU A 137 -3.12 13.96 -0.10
CA GLU A 137 -4.44 14.35 0.42
C GLU A 137 -5.51 14.36 -0.67
N LYS A 138 -5.22 14.95 -1.85
CA LYS A 138 -6.13 14.93 -2.99
C LYS A 138 -6.43 13.52 -3.48
N GLN A 139 -5.45 12.64 -3.46
CA GLN A 139 -5.64 11.25 -3.86
C GLN A 139 -6.49 10.48 -2.85
N LYS A 140 -6.29 10.71 -1.55
CA LYS A 140 -7.15 10.18 -0.47
C LYS A 140 -8.59 10.68 -0.58
N GLU A 141 -8.78 11.98 -0.78
CA GLU A 141 -10.12 12.56 -0.98
C GLU A 141 -10.83 11.96 -2.21
N LEU A 142 -10.09 11.70 -3.30
CA LEU A 142 -10.62 11.10 -4.50
C LEU A 142 -11.03 9.63 -4.27
N GLU A 143 -10.19 8.86 -3.56
CA GLU A 143 -10.49 7.47 -3.18
C GLU A 143 -11.69 7.38 -2.22
N GLU A 144 -11.76 8.27 -1.22
CA GLU A 144 -12.90 8.34 -0.29
C GLU A 144 -14.19 8.75 -1.00
N LYS A 145 -14.13 9.71 -1.93
CA LYS A 145 -15.26 10.07 -2.79
C LYS A 145 -15.72 8.89 -3.64
N LEU A 146 -14.80 8.18 -4.27
CA LEU A 146 -15.12 7.01 -5.09
C LEU A 146 -15.78 5.91 -4.24
N ALA A 147 -15.23 5.64 -3.05
CA ALA A 147 -15.79 4.66 -2.12
C ALA A 147 -17.20 5.05 -1.66
N SER A 148 -17.42 6.32 -1.32
CA SER A 148 -18.74 6.86 -0.95
C SER A 148 -19.76 6.72 -2.10
N GLN A 149 -19.38 7.08 -3.31
CA GLN A 149 -20.23 6.95 -4.49
C GLN A 149 -20.60 5.49 -4.82
N LYS A 150 -19.64 4.56 -4.65
CA LYS A 150 -19.90 3.12 -4.80
C LYS A 150 -20.92 2.62 -3.78
N ASN A 151 -20.76 3.01 -2.51
CA ASN A 151 -21.70 2.62 -1.46
C ASN A 151 -23.11 3.13 -1.75
N THR A 152 -23.23 4.41 -2.11
CA THR A 152 -24.52 5.00 -2.51
C THR A 152 -25.15 4.26 -3.70
N LEU A 153 -24.34 3.88 -4.68
CA LEU A 153 -24.82 3.10 -5.83
C LEU A 153 -25.33 1.71 -5.41
N ILE A 154 -24.57 1.02 -4.56
CA ILE A 154 -24.92 -0.33 -4.09
C ILE A 154 -26.20 -0.30 -3.24
N GLU A 155 -26.33 0.65 -2.32
CA GLU A 155 -27.53 0.84 -1.50
C GLU A 155 -28.75 1.12 -2.39
N MET A 156 -28.62 2.06 -3.33
CA MET A 156 -29.70 2.38 -4.28
C MET A 156 -30.11 1.18 -5.12
N MET A 157 -29.17 0.37 -5.60
CA MET A 157 -29.45 -0.86 -6.34
C MET A 157 -30.20 -1.86 -5.46
N GLY A 158 -29.79 -2.00 -4.20
CA GLY A 158 -30.44 -2.87 -3.21
C GLY A 158 -31.91 -2.49 -2.98
N ASP A 159 -32.16 -1.20 -2.74
CA ASP A 159 -33.51 -0.66 -2.52
C ASP A 159 -34.41 -0.93 -3.72
N ILE A 160 -33.96 -0.59 -4.93
CA ILE A 160 -34.73 -0.74 -6.16
C ILE A 160 -35.05 -2.20 -6.48
N ILE A 161 -34.12 -3.10 -6.24
CA ILE A 161 -34.33 -4.54 -6.41
C ILE A 161 -35.32 -5.04 -5.36
N SER A 162 -35.24 -4.56 -4.13
CA SER A 162 -36.18 -4.90 -3.06
C SER A 162 -37.59 -4.38 -3.35
N ASP A 163 -37.70 -3.25 -4.05
CA ASP A 163 -38.97 -2.67 -4.54
C ASP A 163 -39.54 -3.39 -5.80
N GLY A 164 -38.92 -4.51 -6.20
CA GLY A 164 -39.42 -5.39 -7.28
C GLY A 164 -38.82 -5.15 -8.66
N ALA A 165 -37.77 -4.33 -8.80
CA ALA A 165 -37.10 -4.19 -10.08
C ALA A 165 -36.35 -5.46 -10.47
N ASN A 166 -36.33 -5.75 -11.78
CA ASN A 166 -35.54 -6.90 -12.27
C ASN A 166 -34.06 -6.66 -12.03
N LYS A 167 -33.40 -7.59 -11.32
CA LYS A 167 -32.02 -7.54 -10.96
C LYS A 167 -31.08 -7.42 -12.17
N ASP A 168 -31.34 -8.19 -13.23
CA ASP A 168 -30.50 -8.18 -14.43
C ASP A 168 -30.56 -6.83 -15.15
N ASP A 169 -31.70 -6.18 -15.17
CA ASP A 169 -31.89 -4.84 -15.75
C ASP A 169 -31.11 -3.77 -14.97
N VAL A 170 -31.09 -3.86 -13.65
CA VAL A 170 -30.32 -2.94 -12.79
C VAL A 170 -28.82 -3.12 -13.01
N TYR A 171 -28.34 -4.37 -13.04
CA TYR A 171 -26.94 -4.68 -13.29
C TYR A 171 -26.50 -4.39 -14.74
N ALA A 172 -27.41 -4.42 -15.72
CA ALA A 172 -27.14 -4.01 -17.10
C ALA A 172 -26.79 -2.51 -17.21
N ILE A 173 -27.37 -1.66 -16.35
CA ILE A 173 -27.04 -0.24 -16.28
C ILE A 173 -25.57 -0.07 -15.84
N ILE A 174 -25.10 -0.85 -14.85
CA ILE A 174 -23.71 -0.82 -14.44
C ILE A 174 -22.79 -1.23 -15.59
N ALA A 175 -23.10 -2.34 -16.26
CA ALA A 175 -22.30 -2.86 -17.38
C ALA A 175 -22.18 -1.85 -18.52
N LYS A 176 -23.22 -1.06 -18.79
CA LYS A 176 -23.24 -0.01 -19.82
C LYS A 176 -22.11 1.00 -19.67
N TYR A 177 -21.77 1.37 -18.42
CA TYR A 177 -20.77 2.39 -18.10
C TYR A 177 -19.43 1.83 -17.65
N ASN A 178 -19.40 0.56 -17.21
CA ASN A 178 -18.25 -0.07 -16.58
C ASN A 178 -17.57 -1.12 -17.50
N GLY A 179 -17.46 -0.82 -18.80
CA GLY A 179 -16.79 -1.69 -19.75
C GLY A 179 -17.34 -3.12 -19.81
N GLY A 180 -18.66 -3.27 -19.68
CA GLY A 180 -19.36 -4.57 -19.69
C GLY A 180 -19.35 -5.32 -18.34
N LYS A 181 -18.64 -4.82 -17.32
CA LYS A 181 -18.58 -5.45 -15.99
C LYS A 181 -19.82 -5.09 -15.19
N LYS A 182 -20.58 -6.09 -14.76
CA LYS A 182 -21.82 -5.92 -13.99
C LYS A 182 -21.60 -5.60 -12.51
N ASN A 183 -20.41 -5.89 -11.95
CA ASN A 183 -20.15 -5.70 -10.52
C ASN A 183 -19.85 -4.23 -10.18
N PRO A 184 -20.69 -3.56 -9.34
CA PRO A 184 -20.46 -2.17 -8.96
C PRO A 184 -19.16 -1.95 -8.16
N THR A 185 -18.65 -2.96 -7.45
CA THR A 185 -17.39 -2.84 -6.71
C THR A 185 -16.17 -2.72 -7.63
N SER A 186 -16.28 -3.16 -8.89
CA SER A 186 -15.20 -3.09 -9.89
C SER A 186 -15.10 -1.74 -10.62
N ILE A 187 -15.97 -0.78 -10.29
CA ILE A 187 -15.89 0.57 -10.85
C ILE A 187 -14.63 1.26 -10.28
N ASP A 188 -13.88 1.92 -11.13
CA ASP A 188 -12.64 2.62 -10.79
C ASP A 188 -12.70 4.15 -11.01
N SER A 189 -13.88 4.67 -11.39
CA SER A 189 -14.10 6.08 -11.71
C SER A 189 -15.37 6.63 -11.06
N ILE A 190 -15.27 7.82 -10.46
CA ILE A 190 -16.39 8.57 -9.90
C ILE A 190 -17.43 8.88 -10.99
N GLU A 191 -16.98 9.28 -12.17
CA GLU A 191 -17.83 9.62 -13.31
C GLU A 191 -18.72 8.42 -13.72
N VAL A 192 -18.19 7.21 -13.68
CA VAL A 192 -18.94 5.98 -13.99
C VAL A 192 -19.99 5.73 -12.93
N CYS A 193 -19.68 5.92 -11.64
CA CYS A 193 -20.67 5.83 -10.57
C CYS A 193 -21.81 6.85 -10.75
N GLU A 194 -21.48 8.10 -11.03
CA GLU A 194 -22.45 9.18 -11.19
C GLU A 194 -23.39 8.93 -12.39
N LYS A 195 -22.86 8.50 -13.52
CA LYS A 195 -23.66 8.13 -14.71
C LYS A 195 -24.59 6.96 -14.42
N ALA A 196 -24.11 5.94 -13.74
CA ALA A 196 -24.93 4.79 -13.35
C ALA A 196 -26.04 5.20 -12.36
N ILE A 197 -25.73 6.01 -11.35
CA ILE A 197 -26.70 6.56 -10.39
C ILE A 197 -27.78 7.38 -11.11
N ALA A 198 -27.37 8.26 -12.05
CA ALA A 198 -28.29 9.09 -12.80
C ALA A 198 -29.25 8.26 -13.65
N ASP A 199 -28.77 7.27 -14.38
CA ASP A 199 -29.58 6.37 -15.21
C ASP A 199 -30.55 5.53 -14.35
N ILE A 200 -30.09 5.03 -13.19
CA ILE A 200 -30.95 4.29 -12.27
C ILE A 200 -32.05 5.19 -11.72
N LYS A 201 -31.73 6.41 -11.30
CA LYS A 201 -32.74 7.39 -10.84
C LYS A 201 -33.79 7.67 -11.91
N LYS A 202 -33.34 7.93 -13.12
CA LYS A 202 -34.19 8.20 -14.26
C LYS A 202 -35.14 7.03 -14.57
N LYS A 203 -34.64 5.79 -14.55
CA LYS A 203 -35.42 4.60 -14.91
C LYS A 203 -36.42 4.18 -13.81
N TYR A 204 -36.03 4.35 -12.53
CA TYR A 204 -36.78 3.73 -11.41
C TYR A 204 -37.37 4.72 -10.38
N LYS A 205 -36.80 5.96 -10.22
CA LYS A 205 -37.36 6.95 -9.26
C LYS A 205 -38.30 7.99 -9.85
N GLU A 206 -38.29 8.21 -11.17
CA GLU A 206 -39.25 9.10 -11.83
C GLU A 206 -40.64 8.44 -12.09
N LYS A 207 -40.87 7.22 -11.57
CA LYS A 207 -42.11 6.49 -11.71
C LYS A 207 -42.99 6.47 -10.43
N LYS A 208 -42.72 7.37 -9.46
CA LYS A 208 -43.62 7.60 -8.30
C LYS A 208 -44.28 8.93 -8.39
#